data_4bfa9278f95ac74804f3986548acfcea
#
_entry.id   4bfa9278f95ac74804f3986548acfcea
#
_cell.length_a   1.000
_cell.length_b   1.000
_cell.length_c   1.000
_cell.angle_alpha   90.00
_cell.angle_beta   90.00
_cell.angle_gamma   90.00
#
_symmetry.space_group_name_H-M   'P 1'
#
loop_
_entity.id
_entity.type
_entity.pdbx_description
1 polymer ?
#
loop_
_entity_poly.entity_id
_entity_poly.type
_entity_poly.pdbx_seq_one_letter_code
_entity_poly.pdbx_strand_id
1 'polypeptide(L)'
;PYHSIVEIPDLLSGRQNSVETFLFLGDTARRYAEKAVPHATEWLTIPRSSASLLRLFYRARDKGYPMRIATDLDRRDFFDLAFKEIGMSENDFSLEILPILAYNEGLLIKNAAAMEKLYRMGKVSYCITLFYKVRDILDSKGIPVYILQPSFDDIRNGLQRLVLTHESMLDRGNRLAVIAIHIDALKEFEPFGKGNPAPRMC
;
A
#
# COMPACT_ATOMS: atom_id res chain seq x y z
N PRO A 1 -0.92 3.64 -15.23
CA PRO A 1 -0.24 3.00 -14.12
C PRO A 1 1.26 3.24 -14.25
N TYR A 2 1.95 3.55 -13.17
CA TYR A 2 3.41 3.64 -13.15
C TYR A 2 3.97 2.33 -12.60
N HIS A 3 5.06 1.84 -13.19
CA HIS A 3 5.78 0.65 -12.71
C HIS A 3 6.86 1.02 -11.69
N SER A 4 7.33 2.26 -11.76
CA SER A 4 8.32 2.82 -10.83
C SER A 4 7.92 4.22 -10.40
N ILE A 5 8.17 4.54 -9.14
CA ILE A 5 7.88 5.87 -8.58
C ILE A 5 8.66 6.99 -9.27
N VAL A 6 9.77 6.68 -9.92
CA VAL A 6 10.57 7.65 -10.69
C VAL A 6 9.85 8.14 -11.96
N GLU A 7 8.83 7.43 -12.42
CA GLU A 7 7.99 7.81 -13.56
C GLU A 7 6.94 8.88 -13.20
N ILE A 8 6.69 9.09 -11.92
CA ILE A 8 5.61 9.98 -11.46
C ILE A 8 5.78 11.42 -11.96
N PRO A 9 6.98 12.04 -11.91
CA PRO A 9 7.18 13.39 -12.42
C PRO A 9 6.79 13.52 -13.90
N ASP A 10 7.21 12.58 -14.73
CA ASP A 10 6.91 12.58 -16.16
C ASP A 10 5.41 12.39 -16.43
N LEU A 11 4.76 11.51 -15.67
CA LEU A 11 3.32 11.29 -15.76
C LEU A 11 2.50 12.52 -15.35
N LEU A 12 3.01 13.33 -14.43
CA LEU A 12 2.36 14.55 -13.95
C LEU A 12 2.70 15.77 -14.84
N SER A 13 3.84 15.72 -15.53
CA SER A 13 4.29 16.82 -16.38
C SER A 13 3.23 17.20 -17.41
N GLY A 14 2.91 18.49 -17.45
CA GLY A 14 1.87 19.03 -18.32
C GLY A 14 0.42 18.81 -17.88
N ARG A 15 0.17 17.97 -16.87
CA ARG A 15 -1.18 17.69 -16.36
C ARG A 15 -1.56 18.54 -15.14
N GLN A 16 -0.59 19.07 -14.42
CA GLN A 16 -0.79 19.88 -13.21
C GLN A 16 -1.64 21.15 -13.46
N ASN A 17 -1.68 21.65 -14.69
CA ASN A 17 -2.49 22.80 -15.07
C ASN A 17 -3.89 22.44 -15.58
N SER A 18 -4.15 21.15 -15.80
CA SER A 18 -5.42 20.64 -16.35
C SER A 18 -6.28 19.92 -15.33
N VAL A 19 -5.77 19.72 -14.12
CA VAL A 19 -6.47 19.04 -13.02
C VAL A 19 -6.35 19.85 -11.74
N GLU A 20 -7.39 19.81 -10.93
CA GLU A 20 -7.48 20.55 -9.67
C GLU A 20 -6.96 19.74 -8.48
N THR A 21 -7.04 18.42 -8.55
CA THR A 21 -6.67 17.52 -7.45
C THR A 21 -6.01 16.26 -7.98
N PHE A 22 -4.92 15.85 -7.33
CA PHE A 22 -4.30 14.55 -7.54
C PHE A 22 -4.55 13.66 -6.33
N LEU A 23 -4.96 12.41 -6.57
CA LEU A 23 -5.15 11.40 -5.52
C LEU A 23 -4.07 10.32 -5.64
N PHE A 24 -3.25 10.16 -4.59
CA PHE A 24 -2.16 9.20 -4.51
C PHE A 24 -2.53 8.01 -3.61
N LEU A 25 -2.10 6.81 -3.99
CA LEU A 25 -2.28 5.58 -3.19
C LEU A 25 -1.29 5.45 -2.02
N GLY A 26 -0.69 6.53 -1.58
CA GLY A 26 0.21 6.54 -0.43
C GLY A 26 1.13 7.75 -0.43
N ASP A 27 1.60 8.10 0.76
CA ASP A 27 2.44 9.27 1.01
C ASP A 27 3.76 9.27 0.25
N THR A 28 4.37 8.10 0.04
CA THR A 28 5.67 8.00 -0.64
C THR A 28 5.58 8.52 -2.07
N ALA A 29 4.54 8.11 -2.81
CA ALA A 29 4.30 8.58 -4.17
C ALA A 29 4.04 10.10 -4.20
N ARG A 30 3.20 10.60 -3.28
CA ARG A 30 2.91 12.02 -3.15
C ARG A 30 4.16 12.84 -2.86
N ARG A 31 4.93 12.48 -1.83
CA ARG A 31 6.15 13.19 -1.44
C ARG A 31 7.21 13.19 -2.55
N TYR A 32 7.26 12.14 -3.37
CA TYR A 32 8.16 12.09 -4.50
C TYR A 32 7.71 13.06 -5.61
N ALA A 33 6.42 13.08 -5.90
CA ALA A 33 5.82 14.02 -6.84
C ALA A 33 6.01 15.47 -6.39
N GLU A 34 5.78 15.80 -5.12
CA GLU A 34 5.96 17.15 -4.55
C GLU A 34 7.38 17.69 -4.72
N LYS A 35 8.39 16.83 -4.67
CA LYS A 35 9.79 17.25 -4.85
C LYS A 35 10.15 17.52 -6.30
N ALA A 36 9.47 16.86 -7.23
CA ALA A 36 9.83 16.85 -8.64
C ALA A 36 8.95 17.78 -9.49
N VAL A 37 7.72 18.02 -9.07
CA VAL A 37 6.74 18.82 -9.82
C VAL A 37 6.15 19.87 -8.89
N PRO A 38 6.29 21.16 -9.19
CA PRO A 38 5.59 22.22 -8.46
C PRO A 38 4.08 21.98 -8.55
N HIS A 39 3.39 22.03 -7.43
CA HIS A 39 1.94 21.82 -7.43
C HIS A 39 1.20 23.15 -7.15
N ALA A 40 0.25 23.47 -8.03
CA ALA A 40 -0.73 24.53 -7.82
C ALA A 40 -2.11 23.98 -7.38
N THR A 41 -2.19 22.65 -7.21
CA THR A 41 -3.42 21.89 -6.98
C THR A 41 -3.38 21.20 -5.62
N GLU A 42 -4.52 20.77 -5.13
CA GLU A 42 -4.58 19.98 -3.90
C GLU A 42 -4.15 18.54 -4.15
N TRP A 43 -3.27 18.02 -3.27
CA TRP A 43 -2.69 16.69 -3.36
C TRP A 43 -3.21 15.82 -2.22
N LEU A 44 -4.13 14.94 -2.54
CA LEU A 44 -4.73 14.02 -1.59
C LEU A 44 -4.02 12.69 -1.58
N THR A 45 -4.05 12.01 -0.43
CA THR A 45 -3.48 10.67 -0.28
C THR A 45 -4.53 9.74 0.31
N ILE A 46 -4.62 8.53 -0.21
CA ILE A 46 -5.33 7.44 0.44
C ILE A 46 -4.40 6.86 1.52
N PRO A 47 -4.72 7.04 2.81
CA PRO A 47 -3.95 6.43 3.89
C PRO A 47 -4.15 4.92 3.88
N ARG A 48 -3.22 4.19 4.49
CA ARG A 48 -3.40 2.78 4.83
C ARG A 48 -3.85 2.71 6.28
N SER A 49 -4.94 2.00 6.54
CA SER A 49 -5.41 1.71 7.90
C SER A 49 -4.82 0.40 8.42
N SER A 50 -4.97 0.15 9.73
CA SER A 50 -4.65 -1.15 10.34
C SER A 50 -5.37 -2.31 9.64
N ALA A 51 -6.57 -2.11 9.11
CA ALA A 51 -7.28 -3.11 8.31
C ALA A 51 -6.46 -3.63 7.12
N SER A 52 -5.62 -2.78 6.52
CA SER A 52 -4.69 -3.19 5.46
C SER A 52 -3.65 -4.21 5.95
N LEU A 53 -3.09 -4.01 7.15
CA LEU A 53 -2.16 -4.96 7.77
C LEU A 53 -2.88 -6.22 8.24
N LEU A 54 -4.03 -6.09 8.89
CA LEU A 54 -4.81 -7.23 9.40
C LEU A 54 -5.15 -8.22 8.28
N ARG A 55 -5.49 -7.70 7.09
CA ARG A 55 -5.71 -8.55 5.91
C ARG A 55 -4.46 -9.35 5.54
N LEU A 56 -3.25 -8.75 5.61
CA LEU A 56 -2.01 -9.46 5.31
C LEU A 56 -1.66 -10.46 6.41
N PHE A 57 -1.87 -10.11 7.68
CA PHE A 57 -1.67 -11.03 8.81
C PHE A 57 -2.57 -12.26 8.70
N TYR A 58 -3.85 -12.06 8.35
CA TYR A 58 -4.77 -13.16 8.10
C TYR A 58 -4.27 -14.09 6.98
N ARG A 59 -3.87 -13.52 5.83
CA ARG A 59 -3.33 -14.29 4.69
C ARG A 59 -2.05 -15.05 5.05
N ALA A 60 -1.16 -14.45 5.84
CA ALA A 60 0.06 -15.09 6.29
C ALA A 60 -0.23 -16.23 7.27
N ARG A 61 -1.16 -16.00 8.21
CA ARG A 61 -1.63 -17.02 9.17
C ARG A 61 -2.31 -18.20 8.49
N ASP A 62 -3.15 -17.94 7.50
CA ASP A 62 -3.82 -18.99 6.71
C ASP A 62 -2.82 -19.92 6.02
N LYS A 63 -1.65 -19.41 5.63
CA LYS A 63 -0.52 -20.17 5.10
C LYS A 63 0.38 -20.78 6.17
N GLY A 64 0.05 -20.64 7.44
CA GLY A 64 0.83 -21.18 8.56
C GLY A 64 2.11 -20.42 8.89
N TYR A 65 2.29 -19.18 8.40
CA TYR A 65 3.48 -18.39 8.71
C TYR A 65 3.40 -17.81 10.13
N PRO A 66 4.41 -18.03 10.99
CA PRO A 66 4.51 -17.32 12.26
C PRO A 66 4.64 -15.81 12.06
N MET A 67 4.22 -15.01 13.04
CA MET A 67 4.25 -13.54 12.99
C MET A 67 5.67 -12.98 13.22
N ARG A 68 6.60 -13.41 12.37
CA ARG A 68 7.98 -12.89 12.32
C ARG A 68 8.17 -12.19 10.98
N ILE A 69 8.22 -10.87 11.00
CA ILE A 69 8.00 -10.01 9.85
C ILE A 69 9.22 -9.13 9.61
N ALA A 70 9.69 -9.03 8.35
CA ALA A 70 10.53 -7.93 7.90
C ALA A 70 9.71 -6.96 7.05
N THR A 71 9.92 -5.66 7.22
CA THR A 71 9.22 -4.63 6.46
C THR A 71 10.09 -3.42 6.15
N ASP A 72 9.79 -2.75 5.04
CA ASP A 72 10.37 -1.46 4.66
C ASP A 72 9.47 -0.26 5.04
N LEU A 73 8.36 -0.52 5.71
CA LEU A 73 7.51 0.51 6.25
C LEU A 73 8.06 1.02 7.59
N ASP A 74 8.54 2.27 7.59
CA ASP A 74 9.05 2.95 8.78
C ASP A 74 7.90 3.51 9.64
N ARG A 75 7.06 2.61 10.17
CA ARG A 75 5.90 2.95 10.99
C ARG A 75 5.64 1.85 12.02
N ARG A 76 6.50 1.78 13.04
CA ARG A 76 6.36 0.83 14.15
C ARG A 76 4.99 0.95 14.82
N ASP A 77 4.56 2.19 15.10
CA ASP A 77 3.26 2.52 15.69
C ASP A 77 2.07 1.89 14.96
N PHE A 78 2.16 1.82 13.64
CA PHE A 78 1.12 1.25 12.80
C PHE A 78 1.00 -0.28 12.94
N PHE A 79 2.13 -0.96 13.07
CA PHE A 79 2.17 -2.40 13.36
C PHE A 79 1.69 -2.69 14.78
N ASP A 80 2.17 -1.92 15.77
CA ASP A 80 1.80 -2.10 17.16
C ASP A 80 0.29 -1.94 17.37
N LEU A 81 -0.34 -0.97 16.69
CA LEU A 81 -1.78 -0.81 16.68
C LEU A 81 -2.49 -2.05 16.11
N ALA A 82 -2.04 -2.54 14.97
CA ALA A 82 -2.64 -3.70 14.32
C ALA A 82 -2.49 -4.98 15.17
N PHE A 83 -1.34 -5.18 15.81
CA PHE A 83 -1.13 -6.31 16.74
C PHE A 83 -2.03 -6.22 17.96
N LYS A 84 -2.18 -5.02 18.52
CA LYS A 84 -3.08 -4.77 19.64
C LYS A 84 -4.54 -5.07 19.29
N GLU A 85 -4.99 -4.69 18.09
CA GLU A 85 -6.36 -4.95 17.62
C GLU A 85 -6.69 -6.44 17.54
N ILE A 86 -5.71 -7.30 17.30
CA ILE A 86 -5.89 -8.76 17.26
C ILE A 86 -5.48 -9.47 18.56
N GLY A 87 -5.22 -8.69 19.63
CA GLY A 87 -4.91 -9.21 20.96
C GLY A 87 -3.54 -9.88 21.08
N MET A 88 -2.57 -9.53 20.21
CA MET A 88 -1.20 -10.05 20.31
C MET A 88 -0.38 -9.24 21.31
N SER A 89 0.40 -9.95 22.12
CA SER A 89 1.39 -9.36 23.00
C SER A 89 2.76 -9.25 22.31
N GLU A 90 3.69 -8.49 22.90
CA GLU A 90 5.04 -8.30 22.35
C GLU A 90 5.83 -9.61 22.16
N ASN A 91 5.46 -10.67 22.89
CA ASN A 91 6.09 -11.97 22.78
C ASN A 91 5.53 -12.83 21.63
N ASP A 92 4.40 -12.45 21.04
CA ASP A 92 3.71 -13.22 20.02
C ASP A 92 4.19 -12.90 18.60
N PHE A 93 4.97 -11.82 18.43
CA PHE A 93 5.47 -11.39 17.14
C PHE A 93 6.91 -10.90 17.18
N SER A 94 7.55 -10.88 16.02
CA SER A 94 8.83 -10.22 15.80
C SER A 94 8.75 -9.33 14.57
N LEU A 95 9.21 -8.10 14.68
CA LEU A 95 9.15 -7.10 13.61
C LEU A 95 10.54 -6.47 13.39
N GLU A 96 11.10 -6.72 12.21
CA GLU A 96 12.34 -6.14 11.73
C GLU A 96 12.03 -5.03 10.71
N ILE A 97 12.25 -3.78 11.09
CA ILE A 97 12.02 -2.63 10.22
C ILE A 97 13.32 -2.26 9.53
N LEU A 98 13.28 -2.19 8.21
CA LEU A 98 14.37 -1.81 7.33
C LEU A 98 14.04 -0.45 6.70
N PRO A 99 14.36 0.68 7.35
CA PRO A 99 13.89 1.99 6.95
C PRO A 99 14.43 2.40 5.59
N ILE A 100 13.56 2.98 4.76
CA ILE A 100 13.93 3.61 3.50
C ILE A 100 14.15 5.09 3.75
N LEU A 101 15.41 5.47 3.97
CA LEU A 101 15.79 6.85 4.27
C LEU A 101 15.76 7.77 3.04
N ALA A 102 15.95 7.19 1.85
CA ALA A 102 15.86 7.90 0.58
C ALA A 102 15.30 6.97 -0.50
N TYR A 103 14.48 7.51 -1.39
CA TYR A 103 13.90 6.71 -2.45
C TYR A 103 14.84 6.68 -3.67
N ASN A 104 15.50 5.55 -3.89
CA ASN A 104 16.20 5.23 -5.13
C ASN A 104 16.19 3.72 -5.37
N GLU A 105 16.38 3.29 -6.61
CA GLU A 105 16.31 1.88 -7.00
C GLU A 105 17.39 1.03 -6.29
N GLY A 106 18.59 1.57 -6.12
CA GLY A 106 19.67 0.89 -5.41
C GLY A 106 19.31 0.58 -3.95
N LEU A 107 18.56 1.45 -3.28
CA LEU A 107 18.08 1.21 -1.92
C LEU A 107 17.02 0.11 -1.86
N LEU A 108 16.12 0.06 -2.84
CA LEU A 108 15.12 -1.02 -2.92
C LEU A 108 15.79 -2.39 -3.08
N ILE A 109 16.83 -2.48 -3.92
CA ILE A 109 17.61 -3.71 -4.09
C ILE A 109 18.33 -4.08 -2.79
N LYS A 110 18.94 -3.11 -2.09
CA LYS A 110 19.58 -3.33 -0.79
C LYS A 110 18.58 -3.81 0.27
N ASN A 111 17.38 -3.23 0.32
CA ASN A 111 16.35 -3.67 1.25
C ASN A 111 15.87 -5.08 0.94
N ALA A 112 15.63 -5.41 -0.32
CA ALA A 112 15.30 -6.78 -0.72
C ALA A 112 16.38 -7.78 -0.29
N ALA A 113 17.67 -7.45 -0.48
CA ALA A 113 18.77 -8.29 -0.05
C ALA A 113 18.84 -8.44 1.48
N ALA A 114 18.56 -7.37 2.24
CA ALA A 114 18.51 -7.41 3.70
C ALA A 114 17.34 -8.28 4.19
N MET A 115 16.16 -8.15 3.60
CA MET A 115 15.00 -9.00 3.89
C MET A 115 15.27 -10.47 3.57
N GLU A 116 15.87 -10.76 2.43
CA GLU A 116 16.31 -12.11 2.06
C GLU A 116 17.26 -12.68 3.11
N LYS A 117 18.26 -11.92 3.55
CA LYS A 117 19.20 -12.35 4.58
C LYS A 117 18.49 -12.72 5.88
N LEU A 118 17.56 -11.87 6.35
CA LEU A 118 16.77 -12.14 7.56
C LEU A 118 15.94 -13.42 7.43
N TYR A 119 15.32 -13.62 6.27
CA TYR A 119 14.55 -14.83 5.98
C TYR A 119 15.41 -16.08 5.98
N ARG A 120 16.54 -16.07 5.26
CA ARG A 120 17.45 -17.23 5.20
C ARG A 120 18.10 -17.56 6.55
N MET A 121 18.26 -16.57 7.43
CA MET A 121 18.68 -16.76 8.82
C MET A 121 17.57 -17.30 9.73
N GLY A 122 16.36 -17.49 9.23
CA GLY A 122 15.21 -17.92 10.04
C GLY A 122 14.70 -16.87 11.03
N LYS A 123 15.18 -15.61 10.95
CA LYS A 123 14.73 -14.53 11.84
C LYS A 123 13.32 -14.06 11.51
N VAL A 124 12.93 -14.11 10.24
CA VAL A 124 11.59 -13.73 9.79
C VAL A 124 10.97 -14.86 8.97
N SER A 125 9.65 -14.90 8.92
CA SER A 125 8.88 -15.92 8.22
C SER A 125 8.29 -15.41 6.91
N TYR A 126 8.09 -14.12 6.81
CA TYR A 126 7.63 -13.45 5.60
C TYR A 126 7.99 -11.96 5.63
N CYS A 127 7.85 -11.32 4.48
CA CYS A 127 8.11 -9.89 4.31
C CYS A 127 6.84 -9.13 3.95
N ILE A 128 6.76 -7.87 4.41
CA ILE A 128 5.74 -6.90 3.98
C ILE A 128 6.48 -5.71 3.38
N THR A 129 6.11 -5.30 2.17
CA THR A 129 6.75 -4.19 1.47
C THR A 129 5.73 -3.23 0.87
N LEU A 130 6.14 -1.98 0.66
CA LEU A 130 5.37 -0.98 -0.08
C LEU A 130 5.68 -1.02 -1.59
N PHE A 131 6.73 -1.73 -2.01
CA PHE A 131 7.32 -1.58 -3.34
C PHE A 131 7.24 -2.86 -4.16
N TYR A 132 6.62 -2.78 -5.34
CA TYR A 132 6.54 -3.90 -6.27
C TYR A 132 7.91 -4.44 -6.65
N LYS A 133 8.91 -3.58 -6.85
CA LYS A 133 10.28 -4.00 -7.15
C LYS A 133 10.87 -4.91 -6.06
N VAL A 134 10.67 -4.57 -4.79
CA VAL A 134 11.12 -5.40 -3.65
C VAL A 134 10.37 -6.72 -3.63
N ARG A 135 9.04 -6.70 -3.82
CA ARG A 135 8.23 -7.91 -3.93
C ARG A 135 8.76 -8.82 -5.04
N ASP A 136 8.95 -8.31 -6.26
CA ASP A 136 9.34 -9.12 -7.41
C ASP A 136 10.71 -9.77 -7.21
N ILE A 137 11.65 -9.05 -6.57
CA ILE A 137 12.96 -9.61 -6.21
C ILE A 137 12.83 -10.75 -5.19
N LEU A 138 12.02 -10.57 -4.15
CA LEU A 138 11.86 -11.58 -3.10
C LEU A 138 11.06 -12.78 -3.60
N ASP A 139 9.99 -12.54 -4.35
CA ASP A 139 9.13 -13.58 -4.93
C ASP A 139 9.90 -14.46 -5.93
N SER A 140 10.75 -13.87 -6.78
CA SER A 140 11.62 -14.62 -7.69
C SER A 140 12.61 -15.56 -6.98
N LYS A 141 12.84 -15.34 -5.68
CA LYS A 141 13.70 -16.17 -4.81
C LYS A 141 12.91 -17.13 -3.92
N GLY A 142 11.59 -17.23 -4.11
CA GLY A 142 10.71 -18.07 -3.32
C GLY A 142 10.51 -17.60 -1.89
N ILE A 143 10.73 -16.30 -1.59
CA ILE A 143 10.56 -15.74 -0.25
C ILE A 143 9.15 -15.22 -0.11
N PRO A 144 8.37 -15.66 0.91
CA PRO A 144 7.03 -15.16 1.14
C PRO A 144 7.02 -13.65 1.34
N VAL A 145 6.33 -12.94 0.48
CA VAL A 145 6.26 -11.48 0.50
C VAL A 145 4.86 -10.98 0.14
N TYR A 146 4.43 -9.95 0.84
CA TYR A 146 3.14 -9.29 0.63
C TYR A 146 3.33 -7.81 0.38
N ILE A 147 2.56 -7.28 -0.59
CA ILE A 147 2.46 -5.82 -0.81
C ILE A 147 1.42 -5.25 0.15
N LEU A 148 1.79 -4.21 0.89
CA LEU A 148 0.87 -3.45 1.70
C LEU A 148 0.13 -2.42 0.83
N GLN A 149 -1.08 -2.75 0.46
CA GLN A 149 -1.99 -1.88 -0.28
C GLN A 149 -3.09 -1.33 0.63
N PRO A 150 -3.68 -0.17 0.33
CA PRO A 150 -4.87 0.30 1.02
C PRO A 150 -5.97 -0.74 1.02
N SER A 151 -6.77 -0.78 2.07
CA SER A 151 -7.98 -1.59 2.12
C SER A 151 -9.06 -1.01 1.20
N PHE A 152 -10.12 -1.79 0.95
CA PHE A 152 -11.26 -1.29 0.18
C PHE A 152 -11.90 -0.07 0.85
N ASP A 153 -11.99 -0.08 2.18
CA ASP A 153 -12.53 1.06 2.94
C ASP A 153 -11.61 2.27 2.89
N ASP A 154 -10.28 2.08 2.93
CA ASP A 154 -9.33 3.18 2.74
C ASP A 154 -9.54 3.87 1.39
N ILE A 155 -9.71 3.06 0.32
CA ILE A 155 -9.97 3.58 -1.04
C ILE A 155 -11.30 4.31 -1.08
N ARG A 156 -12.38 3.72 -0.56
CA ARG A 156 -13.70 4.34 -0.52
C ARG A 156 -13.67 5.68 0.21
N ASN A 157 -13.07 5.71 1.40
CA ASN A 157 -12.96 6.92 2.20
C ASN A 157 -12.10 7.99 1.49
N GLY A 158 -11.03 7.57 0.81
CA GLY A 158 -10.20 8.47 0.00
C GLY A 158 -10.99 9.10 -1.15
N LEU A 159 -11.81 8.32 -1.85
CA LEU A 159 -12.68 8.81 -2.91
C LEU A 159 -13.80 9.72 -2.38
N GLN A 160 -14.40 9.40 -1.24
CA GLN A 160 -15.38 10.28 -0.60
C GLN A 160 -14.77 11.63 -0.22
N ARG A 161 -13.56 11.64 0.34
CA ARG A 161 -12.84 12.88 0.62
C ARG A 161 -12.56 13.67 -0.65
N LEU A 162 -12.20 13.02 -1.74
CA LEU A 162 -12.00 13.67 -3.04
C LEU A 162 -13.29 14.38 -3.50
N VAL A 163 -14.45 13.70 -3.41
CA VAL A 163 -15.75 14.27 -3.77
C VAL A 163 -16.08 15.49 -2.90
N LEU A 164 -15.93 15.38 -1.57
CA LEU A 164 -16.19 16.49 -0.64
C LEU A 164 -15.26 17.68 -0.88
N THR A 165 -13.99 17.43 -1.17
CA THR A 165 -13.02 18.46 -1.52
C THR A 165 -13.48 19.19 -2.81
N HIS A 166 -13.94 18.43 -3.79
CA HIS A 166 -14.46 18.96 -5.03
C HIS A 166 -15.71 19.83 -4.83
N GLU A 167 -16.70 19.32 -4.13
CA GLU A 167 -17.92 20.09 -3.84
C GLU A 167 -17.59 21.42 -3.16
N SER A 168 -16.66 21.39 -2.20
CA SER A 168 -16.16 22.60 -1.55
C SER A 168 -15.42 23.55 -2.49
N MET A 169 -14.81 23.04 -3.56
CA MET A 169 -14.13 23.87 -4.59
C MET A 169 -15.12 24.43 -5.60
N LEU A 170 -16.19 23.69 -5.97
CA LEU A 170 -17.26 24.17 -6.85
C LEU A 170 -17.97 25.40 -6.26
N ASP A 171 -18.21 25.37 -4.94
CA ASP A 171 -18.78 26.51 -4.21
C ASP A 171 -17.87 27.76 -4.29
N ARG A 172 -16.59 27.59 -4.61
CA ARG A 172 -15.60 28.66 -4.83
C ARG A 172 -15.36 29.02 -6.31
N GLY A 173 -16.12 28.41 -7.24
CA GLY A 173 -16.06 28.71 -8.68
C GLY A 173 -14.96 28.01 -9.47
N ASN A 174 -14.35 26.95 -8.95
CA ASN A 174 -13.28 26.19 -9.60
C ASN A 174 -13.82 24.95 -10.36
N ARG A 175 -13.10 24.51 -11.40
CA ARG A 175 -13.46 23.34 -12.24
C ARG A 175 -12.61 22.13 -11.90
N LEU A 176 -13.19 20.94 -11.93
CA LEU A 176 -12.55 19.68 -11.56
C LEU A 176 -12.21 18.78 -12.74
N ALA A 177 -11.05 18.09 -12.64
CA ALA A 177 -10.79 16.87 -13.38
C ALA A 177 -10.34 15.76 -12.42
N VAL A 178 -10.93 14.58 -12.52
CA VAL A 178 -10.56 13.40 -11.74
C VAL A 178 -9.61 12.54 -12.56
N ILE A 179 -8.40 12.29 -12.05
CA ILE A 179 -7.50 11.27 -12.61
C ILE A 179 -7.76 9.98 -11.86
N ALA A 180 -8.48 9.04 -12.50
CA ALA A 180 -8.62 7.68 -12.00
C ALA A 180 -7.30 6.93 -12.18
N ILE A 181 -6.68 6.54 -11.07
CA ILE A 181 -5.54 5.61 -11.10
C ILE A 181 -6.14 4.21 -11.23
N HIS A 182 -5.95 3.58 -12.41
CA HIS A 182 -6.39 2.21 -12.63
C HIS A 182 -5.53 1.25 -11.82
N ILE A 183 -6.15 0.52 -10.88
CA ILE A 183 -5.47 -0.48 -10.05
C ILE A 183 -5.70 -1.83 -10.73
N ASP A 184 -4.72 -2.34 -11.48
CA ASP A 184 -4.78 -3.69 -12.06
C ASP A 184 -4.90 -4.81 -11.02
N ALA A 185 -4.62 -4.51 -9.75
CA ALA A 185 -4.78 -5.44 -8.63
C ALA A 185 -6.22 -5.86 -8.33
N LEU A 186 -7.23 -5.22 -8.91
CA LEU A 186 -8.63 -5.68 -8.79
C LEU A 186 -8.92 -6.98 -9.52
N LYS A 187 -8.05 -7.42 -10.44
CA LYS A 187 -8.17 -8.71 -11.12
C LYS A 187 -7.86 -9.91 -10.21
N GLU A 188 -7.19 -9.70 -9.08
CA GLU A 188 -6.92 -10.75 -8.09
C GLU A 188 -8.01 -10.89 -7.01
N PHE A 189 -9.03 -10.05 -7.04
CA PHE A 189 -10.19 -10.20 -6.18
C PHE A 189 -11.21 -11.14 -6.83
N GLU A 190 -11.05 -12.44 -6.64
CA GLU A 190 -12.19 -13.34 -6.74
C GLU A 190 -13.21 -12.95 -5.66
N PRO A 191 -14.46 -12.67 -6.01
CA PRO A 191 -15.47 -12.36 -5.01
C PRO A 191 -15.63 -13.58 -4.11
N PHE A 192 -15.45 -13.41 -2.80
CA PHE A 192 -15.77 -14.39 -1.81
C PHE A 192 -17.20 -14.89 -2.01
N GLY A 193 -17.34 -16.17 -2.33
CA GLY A 193 -18.58 -16.91 -2.18
C GLY A 193 -19.61 -16.71 -3.27
N LYS A 194 -19.52 -17.48 -4.34
CA LYS A 194 -20.75 -18.05 -4.88
C LYS A 194 -21.26 -19.01 -3.81
N GLY A 195 -22.14 -18.50 -2.95
CA GLY A 195 -22.87 -19.33 -2.00
C GLY A 195 -23.57 -20.45 -2.77
N ASN A 196 -23.28 -21.67 -2.38
CA ASN A 196 -24.03 -22.84 -2.81
C ASN A 196 -25.52 -22.55 -2.56
N PRO A 197 -26.42 -22.72 -3.54
CA PRO A 197 -27.83 -22.61 -3.29
C PRO A 197 -28.25 -23.68 -2.28
N ALA A 198 -28.90 -23.27 -1.21
CA ALA A 198 -29.48 -24.17 -0.22
C ALA A 198 -30.30 -25.27 -0.90
N PRO A 199 -30.22 -26.53 -0.42
CA PRO A 199 -31.05 -27.62 -0.95
C PRO A 199 -32.53 -27.28 -0.71
N ARG A 200 -33.34 -27.32 -1.76
CA ARG A 200 -34.80 -27.25 -1.66
C ARG A 200 -35.26 -28.46 -0.88
N MET A 201 -35.84 -28.22 0.30
CA MET A 201 -36.60 -29.28 0.96
C MET A 201 -37.89 -29.52 0.17
N CYS A 202 -38.08 -30.78 -0.20
CA CYS A 202 -39.36 -31.30 -0.65
C CYS A 202 -40.29 -31.49 0.54
#